data_933816c1a085b99ef6c8d5af9da16e75
#
_entry.id   933816c1a085b99ef6c8d5af9da16e75
#
_cell.length_a   1.000
_cell.length_b   1.000
_cell.length_c   1.000
_cell.angle_alpha   90.00
_cell.angle_beta   90.00
_cell.angle_gamma   90.00
#
_symmetry.space_group_name_H-M   'P 1'
#
loop_
_entity.id
_entity.type
_entity.pdbx_description
1 polymer ?
#
loop_
_entity_poly.entity_id
_entity_poly.type
_entity_poly.pdbx_seq_one_letter_code
_entity_poly.pdbx_strand_id
1 'polypeptide(L)'
;MDVSIIISYYSGLNILKNCLSQLYKTLKYTKYFYEIIVVNDNPDVKLEKNLQEFSDIKVINHEKNMGHPAACNNGAKIAVGEYLVFMDCDIFVTNNWLEELYQIYKNIPNTGAVSATILNIHTSKIHMTGVAIHQVDMLKILRGSEINEITKDYEYFDFLSSACILIPKEIFNKVKGFDELFFNSDGDLDLTYRIKKQGYQLVTAYKSLVYHKGGVAGTMRRISINDTKAMFFKKWGNDLPDGIYKIEHLYKCFSATHDIADRYLVINLCKSLALNDYIEIIQKSLNTKIIEVYNFKQYYEFSGVSFMDFINNNLVHYNT
;
A
#
# COMPACT_ATOMS: atom_id res chain seq x y z
N MET A 1 -0.42 18.72 -21.57
CA MET A 1 -1.14 17.76 -20.65
C MET A 1 -0.44 17.82 -19.31
N ASP A 2 -1.14 18.21 -18.28
CA ASP A 2 -0.49 18.38 -16.98
C ASP A 2 -0.47 17.07 -16.22
N VAL A 3 -1.59 16.33 -16.22
CA VAL A 3 -1.78 15.15 -15.38
C VAL A 3 -2.29 13.98 -16.19
N SER A 4 -1.70 12.79 -15.99
CA SER A 4 -2.25 11.50 -16.45
C SER A 4 -2.73 10.70 -15.24
N ILE A 5 -4.04 10.45 -15.16
CA ILE A 5 -4.66 9.64 -14.11
C ILE A 5 -4.71 8.20 -14.60
N ILE A 6 -3.98 7.32 -13.93
CA ILE A 6 -3.80 5.92 -14.29
C ILE A 6 -4.55 5.05 -13.28
N ILE A 7 -5.54 4.31 -13.76
CA ILE A 7 -6.40 3.48 -12.94
C ILE A 7 -6.17 2.01 -13.31
N SER A 8 -5.69 1.22 -12.37
CA SER A 8 -5.60 -0.23 -12.54
C SER A 8 -6.94 -0.89 -12.23
N TYR A 9 -7.39 -1.80 -13.09
CA TYR A 9 -8.64 -2.53 -12.94
C TYR A 9 -8.44 -4.03 -13.09
N TYR A 10 -9.00 -4.80 -12.16
CA TYR A 10 -9.08 -6.26 -12.26
C TYR A 10 -10.52 -6.78 -12.10
N SER A 11 -11.29 -6.20 -11.18
CA SER A 11 -12.66 -6.64 -10.91
C SER A 11 -13.52 -5.49 -10.38
N GLY A 12 -14.84 -5.72 -10.29
CA GLY A 12 -15.75 -4.71 -9.75
C GLY A 12 -16.17 -3.65 -10.78
N LEU A 13 -16.67 -4.03 -11.95
CA LEU A 13 -17.03 -3.11 -13.02
C LEU A 13 -17.93 -1.94 -12.58
N ASN A 14 -18.95 -2.20 -11.77
CA ASN A 14 -19.83 -1.15 -11.26
C ASN A 14 -19.10 -0.18 -10.32
N ILE A 15 -18.08 -0.67 -9.61
CA ILE A 15 -17.26 0.17 -8.72
C ILE A 15 -16.38 1.08 -9.56
N LEU A 16 -15.71 0.56 -10.60
CA LEU A 16 -14.95 1.35 -11.56
C LEU A 16 -15.83 2.43 -12.22
N LYS A 17 -17.04 2.09 -12.67
CA LYS A 17 -17.97 3.06 -13.26
C LYS A 17 -18.32 4.18 -12.28
N ASN A 18 -18.58 3.86 -11.03
CA ASN A 18 -18.84 4.84 -9.99
C ASN A 18 -17.61 5.72 -9.70
N CYS A 19 -16.40 5.11 -9.66
CA CYS A 19 -15.13 5.83 -9.53
C CYS A 19 -14.97 6.85 -10.67
N LEU A 20 -15.13 6.41 -11.93
CA LEU A 20 -15.03 7.28 -13.11
C LEU A 20 -16.08 8.39 -13.08
N SER A 21 -17.34 8.08 -12.75
CA SER A 21 -18.42 9.06 -12.63
C SER A 21 -18.07 10.13 -11.59
N GLN A 22 -17.50 9.74 -10.47
CA GLN A 22 -17.06 10.68 -9.42
C GLN A 22 -15.86 11.52 -9.88
N LEU A 23 -14.90 10.91 -10.58
CA LEU A 23 -13.77 11.61 -11.20
C LEU A 23 -14.27 12.72 -12.15
N TYR A 24 -15.13 12.41 -13.11
CA TYR A 24 -15.65 13.40 -14.04
C TYR A 24 -16.40 14.53 -13.35
N LYS A 25 -17.18 14.24 -12.29
CA LYS A 25 -17.87 15.26 -11.50
C LYS A 25 -16.91 16.25 -10.85
N THR A 26 -15.82 15.77 -10.28
CA THR A 26 -14.86 16.60 -9.56
C THR A 26 -13.89 17.31 -10.51
N LEU A 27 -13.42 16.63 -11.56
CA LEU A 27 -12.48 17.17 -12.55
C LEU A 27 -13.12 18.21 -13.47
N LYS A 28 -14.45 18.29 -13.53
CA LYS A 28 -15.15 19.37 -14.27
C LYS A 28 -14.69 20.77 -13.87
N TYR A 29 -14.26 20.95 -12.64
CA TYR A 29 -13.87 22.24 -12.06
C TYR A 29 -12.36 22.40 -11.94
N THR A 30 -11.58 21.40 -12.36
CA THR A 30 -10.11 21.50 -12.34
C THR A 30 -9.61 22.49 -13.40
N LYS A 31 -8.53 23.19 -13.08
CA LYS A 31 -7.82 24.04 -14.03
C LYS A 31 -6.71 23.34 -14.79
N TYR A 32 -6.46 22.06 -14.47
CA TYR A 32 -5.40 21.26 -15.08
C TYR A 32 -5.92 20.50 -16.29
N PHE A 33 -5.11 20.40 -17.33
CA PHE A 33 -5.37 19.50 -18.45
C PHE A 33 -5.02 18.08 -18.03
N TYR A 34 -5.98 17.17 -18.14
CA TYR A 34 -5.83 15.79 -17.71
C TYR A 34 -6.23 14.77 -18.80
N GLU A 35 -5.74 13.58 -18.65
CA GLU A 35 -6.21 12.39 -19.33
C GLU A 35 -6.48 11.28 -18.32
N ILE A 36 -7.37 10.35 -18.66
CA ILE A 36 -7.67 9.16 -17.85
C ILE A 36 -7.27 7.93 -18.65
N ILE A 37 -6.46 7.08 -18.03
CA ILE A 37 -5.97 5.82 -18.60
C ILE A 37 -6.43 4.71 -17.67
N VAL A 38 -7.28 3.80 -18.18
CA VAL A 38 -7.70 2.61 -17.44
C VAL A 38 -6.94 1.41 -17.97
N VAL A 39 -6.22 0.71 -17.11
CA VAL A 39 -5.50 -0.51 -17.49
C VAL A 39 -6.27 -1.71 -16.97
N ASN A 40 -6.83 -2.46 -17.89
CA ASN A 40 -7.59 -3.66 -17.64
C ASN A 40 -6.64 -4.86 -17.50
N ASP A 41 -6.47 -5.32 -16.28
CA ASP A 41 -5.64 -6.49 -15.94
C ASP A 41 -6.46 -7.80 -15.85
N ASN A 42 -7.75 -7.73 -16.25
CA ASN A 42 -8.64 -8.88 -16.33
C ASN A 42 -8.92 -9.26 -17.80
N PRO A 43 -8.34 -10.34 -18.31
CA PRO A 43 -8.49 -10.74 -19.72
C PRO A 43 -9.92 -11.16 -20.07
N ASP A 44 -10.73 -11.54 -19.08
CA ASP A 44 -12.10 -12.04 -19.30
C ASP A 44 -13.11 -10.90 -19.47
N VAL A 45 -12.72 -9.65 -19.22
CA VAL A 45 -13.60 -8.48 -19.30
C VAL A 45 -13.20 -7.58 -20.46
N LYS A 46 -14.16 -7.21 -21.31
CA LYS A 46 -13.98 -6.23 -22.40
C LYS A 46 -14.45 -4.85 -21.91
N LEU A 47 -13.50 -4.07 -21.36
CA LEU A 47 -13.83 -2.77 -20.75
C LEU A 47 -14.32 -1.74 -21.76
N GLU A 48 -13.82 -1.70 -22.99
CA GLU A 48 -14.23 -0.71 -24.00
C GLU A 48 -15.74 -0.73 -24.24
N LYS A 49 -16.33 -1.94 -24.30
CA LYS A 49 -17.79 -2.08 -24.46
C LYS A 49 -18.57 -1.64 -23.23
N ASN A 50 -17.97 -1.79 -22.08
CA ASN A 50 -18.59 -1.48 -20.79
C ASN A 50 -18.45 -0.02 -20.37
N LEU A 51 -17.49 0.72 -20.95
CA LEU A 51 -17.15 2.11 -20.60
C LEU A 51 -17.49 3.11 -21.71
N GLN A 52 -18.35 2.77 -22.65
CA GLN A 52 -18.76 3.63 -23.78
C GLN A 52 -19.33 4.99 -23.36
N GLU A 53 -19.89 5.06 -22.16
CA GLU A 53 -20.39 6.30 -21.55
C GLU A 53 -19.28 7.29 -21.17
N PHE A 54 -18.01 6.85 -21.15
CA PHE A 54 -16.83 7.64 -20.83
C PHE A 54 -15.93 7.74 -22.06
N SER A 55 -16.25 8.65 -23.00
CA SER A 55 -15.66 8.71 -24.35
C SER A 55 -14.16 9.08 -24.38
N ASP A 56 -13.67 9.76 -23.33
CA ASP A 56 -12.32 10.33 -23.31
C ASP A 56 -11.28 9.47 -22.60
N ILE A 57 -11.68 8.25 -22.21
CA ILE A 57 -10.81 7.31 -21.50
C ILE A 57 -9.96 6.54 -22.51
N LYS A 58 -8.66 6.44 -22.23
CA LYS A 58 -7.80 5.46 -22.89
C LYS A 58 -7.87 4.13 -22.14
N VAL A 59 -8.14 3.03 -22.84
CA VAL A 59 -8.17 1.68 -22.25
C VAL A 59 -6.99 0.87 -22.79
N ILE A 60 -6.23 0.24 -21.89
CA ILE A 60 -5.22 -0.78 -22.19
C ILE A 60 -5.76 -2.11 -21.68
N ASN A 61 -5.71 -3.16 -22.49
CA ASN A 61 -6.08 -4.51 -22.05
C ASN A 61 -4.84 -5.40 -21.96
N HIS A 62 -4.72 -6.10 -20.87
CA HIS A 62 -3.75 -7.18 -20.74
C HIS A 62 -4.34 -8.51 -21.22
N GLU A 63 -3.56 -9.33 -21.86
CA GLU A 63 -3.95 -10.68 -22.30
C GLU A 63 -4.02 -11.68 -21.13
N LYS A 64 -3.41 -11.35 -20.00
CA LYS A 64 -3.42 -12.12 -18.75
C LYS A 64 -3.30 -11.18 -17.56
N ASN A 65 -3.65 -11.66 -16.37
CA ASN A 65 -3.42 -10.92 -15.13
C ASN A 65 -1.90 -10.77 -14.90
N MET A 66 -1.41 -9.54 -14.99
CA MET A 66 0.00 -9.17 -14.80
C MET A 66 0.28 -8.52 -13.44
N GLY A 67 -0.78 -8.22 -12.68
CA GLY A 67 -0.71 -7.57 -11.38
C GLY A 67 -0.73 -6.05 -11.43
N HIS A 68 -1.05 -5.45 -10.28
CA HIS A 68 -1.19 -4.00 -10.12
C HIS A 68 0.05 -3.21 -10.56
N PRO A 69 1.31 -3.57 -10.19
CA PRO A 69 2.52 -2.87 -10.63
C PRO A 69 2.67 -2.83 -12.15
N ALA A 70 2.44 -3.95 -12.82
CA ALA A 70 2.53 -4.03 -14.28
C ALA A 70 1.45 -3.18 -14.95
N ALA A 71 0.22 -3.18 -14.42
CA ALA A 71 -0.86 -2.33 -14.91
C ALA A 71 -0.48 -0.84 -14.78
N CYS A 72 0.01 -0.41 -13.63
CA CYS A 72 0.48 0.96 -13.41
C CYS A 72 1.62 1.35 -14.36
N ASN A 73 2.62 0.48 -14.53
CA ASN A 73 3.74 0.72 -15.44
C ASN A 73 3.27 0.86 -16.90
N ASN A 74 2.35 0.00 -17.35
CA ASN A 74 1.85 0.05 -18.72
C ASN A 74 0.99 1.29 -18.96
N GLY A 75 0.21 1.74 -17.98
CA GLY A 75 -0.46 3.03 -18.04
C GLY A 75 0.52 4.20 -18.14
N ALA A 76 1.58 4.18 -17.32
CA ALA A 76 2.60 5.22 -17.31
C ALA A 76 3.40 5.33 -18.64
N LYS A 77 3.60 4.22 -19.35
CA LYS A 77 4.28 4.20 -20.65
C LYS A 77 3.56 5.04 -21.71
N ILE A 78 2.23 5.02 -21.74
CA ILE A 78 1.43 5.78 -22.72
C ILE A 78 0.97 7.14 -22.20
N ALA A 79 1.14 7.40 -20.91
CA ALA A 79 0.81 8.68 -20.30
C ALA A 79 1.61 9.83 -20.91
N VAL A 80 0.96 10.95 -21.21
CA VAL A 80 1.61 12.15 -21.79
C VAL A 80 1.69 13.31 -20.80
N GLY A 81 1.07 13.19 -19.62
CA GLY A 81 1.14 14.19 -18.55
C GLY A 81 2.52 14.30 -17.93
N GLU A 82 2.84 15.49 -17.45
CA GLU A 82 4.05 15.78 -16.66
C GLU A 82 4.00 15.08 -15.30
N TYR A 83 2.78 14.97 -14.73
CA TYR A 83 2.50 14.31 -13.46
C TYR A 83 1.65 13.06 -13.68
N LEU A 84 2.04 11.97 -13.04
CA LEU A 84 1.29 10.73 -13.01
C LEU A 84 0.51 10.66 -11.68
N VAL A 85 -0.80 10.44 -11.77
CA VAL A 85 -1.62 10.08 -10.61
C VAL A 85 -2.00 8.62 -10.74
N PHE A 86 -1.49 7.78 -9.87
CA PHE A 86 -1.94 6.39 -9.77
C PHE A 86 -3.12 6.32 -8.82
N MET A 87 -4.14 5.55 -9.20
CA MET A 87 -5.39 5.43 -8.45
C MET A 87 -5.95 4.02 -8.55
N ASP A 88 -6.42 3.48 -7.43
CA ASP A 88 -7.18 2.23 -7.42
C ASP A 88 -8.59 2.45 -7.97
N CYS A 89 -9.16 1.44 -8.65
CA CYS A 89 -10.50 1.54 -9.27
C CYS A 89 -11.66 1.64 -8.26
N ASP A 90 -11.40 1.51 -6.98
CA ASP A 90 -12.36 1.61 -5.88
C ASP A 90 -12.13 2.83 -4.97
N ILE A 91 -11.44 3.83 -5.50
CA ILE A 91 -11.27 5.15 -4.88
C ILE A 91 -12.39 6.10 -5.34
N PHE A 92 -12.96 6.83 -4.41
CA PHE A 92 -13.96 7.87 -4.65
C PHE A 92 -13.43 9.20 -4.16
N VAL A 93 -13.13 10.07 -5.10
CA VAL A 93 -12.51 11.37 -4.84
C VAL A 93 -13.52 12.41 -4.35
N THR A 94 -13.05 13.39 -3.57
CA THR A 94 -13.84 14.56 -3.16
C THR A 94 -13.50 15.78 -4.03
N ASN A 95 -14.18 16.90 -3.81
CA ASN A 95 -13.85 18.15 -4.52
C ASN A 95 -12.43 18.61 -4.16
N ASN A 96 -11.74 19.21 -5.12
CA ASN A 96 -10.39 19.78 -4.99
C ASN A 96 -9.27 18.76 -4.65
N TRP A 97 -9.53 17.47 -4.69
CA TRP A 97 -8.54 16.45 -4.34
C TRP A 97 -7.24 16.56 -5.16
N LEU A 98 -7.36 16.84 -6.46
CA LEU A 98 -6.22 16.97 -7.38
C LEU A 98 -5.46 18.27 -7.13
N GLU A 99 -6.19 19.36 -6.93
CA GLU A 99 -5.65 20.68 -6.62
C GLU A 99 -4.80 20.63 -5.34
N GLU A 100 -5.29 19.96 -4.31
CA GLU A 100 -4.59 19.82 -3.04
C GLU A 100 -3.30 18.99 -3.19
N LEU A 101 -3.32 17.88 -3.94
CA LEU A 101 -2.11 17.11 -4.24
C LEU A 101 -1.07 17.97 -4.96
N TYR A 102 -1.51 18.69 -6.00
CA TYR A 102 -0.63 19.51 -6.82
C TYR A 102 -0.07 20.71 -6.04
N GLN A 103 -0.86 21.36 -5.22
CA GLN A 103 -0.46 22.48 -4.35
C GLN A 103 0.65 22.04 -3.38
N ILE A 104 0.46 20.90 -2.71
CA ILE A 104 1.49 20.36 -1.80
C ILE A 104 2.76 20.06 -2.58
N TYR A 105 2.66 19.42 -3.74
CA TYR A 105 3.83 19.15 -4.57
C TYR A 105 4.61 20.44 -4.94
N LYS A 106 3.90 21.48 -5.35
CA LYS A 106 4.53 22.75 -5.79
C LYS A 106 5.11 23.55 -4.64
N ASN A 107 4.49 23.50 -3.47
CA ASN A 107 4.86 24.36 -2.33
C ASN A 107 5.93 23.72 -1.43
N ILE A 108 6.07 22.38 -1.45
CA ILE A 108 7.04 21.67 -0.61
C ILE A 108 8.27 21.33 -1.44
N PRO A 109 9.45 21.91 -1.11
CA PRO A 109 10.68 21.65 -1.84
C PRO A 109 11.08 20.18 -1.80
N ASN A 110 11.69 19.71 -2.89
CA ASN A 110 12.25 18.36 -3.00
C ASN A 110 11.22 17.23 -2.81
N THR A 111 9.95 17.49 -3.10
CA THR A 111 8.88 16.49 -3.02
C THR A 111 8.97 15.51 -4.19
N GLY A 112 9.05 14.23 -3.90
CA GLY A 112 9.10 13.16 -4.90
C GLY A 112 7.77 12.51 -5.17
N ALA A 113 6.89 12.49 -4.19
CA ALA A 113 5.53 11.96 -4.30
C ALA A 113 4.61 12.60 -3.27
N VAL A 114 3.33 12.76 -3.64
CA VAL A 114 2.28 13.25 -2.75
C VAL A 114 1.10 12.30 -2.78
N SER A 115 0.72 11.72 -1.64
CA SER A 115 -0.49 10.89 -1.52
C SER A 115 -1.66 11.69 -0.97
N ALA A 116 -2.87 11.25 -1.32
CA ALA A 116 -4.09 11.72 -0.67
C ALA A 116 -4.26 11.09 0.71
N THR A 117 -5.06 11.71 1.56
CA THR A 117 -5.60 11.12 2.78
C THR A 117 -6.73 10.18 2.42
N ILE A 118 -6.55 8.89 2.72
CA ILE A 118 -7.51 7.86 2.38
C ILE A 118 -8.44 7.62 3.56
N LEU A 119 -9.73 7.81 3.34
CA LEU A 119 -10.79 7.57 4.31
C LEU A 119 -11.48 6.22 4.03
N ASN A 120 -11.91 5.55 5.09
CA ASN A 120 -12.75 4.36 4.98
C ASN A 120 -14.18 4.79 4.57
N ILE A 121 -14.71 4.22 3.49
CA ILE A 121 -16.03 4.62 2.94
C ILE A 121 -17.20 4.34 3.90
N HIS A 122 -17.06 3.39 4.81
CA HIS A 122 -18.14 3.00 5.74
C HIS A 122 -18.12 3.80 7.04
N THR A 123 -16.93 4.20 7.51
CA THR A 123 -16.77 4.86 8.81
C THR A 123 -16.40 6.34 8.69
N SER A 124 -16.01 6.79 7.50
CA SER A 124 -15.41 8.11 7.22
C SER A 124 -14.13 8.42 8.02
N LYS A 125 -13.62 7.46 8.79
CA LYS A 125 -12.38 7.60 9.53
C LYS A 125 -11.17 7.41 8.63
N ILE A 126 -10.04 7.96 9.04
CA ILE A 126 -8.78 7.80 8.34
C ILE A 126 -8.43 6.31 8.24
N HIS A 127 -8.27 5.83 7.01
CA HIS A 127 -7.81 4.49 6.70
C HIS A 127 -6.30 4.44 6.48
N MET A 128 -5.76 5.43 5.75
CA MET A 128 -4.35 5.56 5.45
C MET A 128 -3.99 7.02 5.17
N THR A 129 -2.93 7.49 5.79
CA THR A 129 -2.21 8.71 5.42
C THR A 129 -0.85 8.36 4.85
N GLY A 130 -0.07 7.62 5.60
CA GLY A 130 1.26 7.13 5.22
C GLY A 130 1.76 6.17 6.27
N VAL A 131 2.96 5.65 6.04
CA VAL A 131 3.64 4.75 6.97
C VAL A 131 4.94 5.40 7.42
N ALA A 132 5.10 5.54 8.73
CA ALA A 132 6.34 6.01 9.34
C ALA A 132 7.13 4.82 9.89
N ILE A 133 8.45 4.86 9.70
CA ILE A 133 9.37 3.93 10.34
C ILE A 133 9.60 4.40 11.77
N HIS A 134 9.28 3.55 12.71
CA HIS A 134 9.67 3.69 14.10
C HIS A 134 10.77 2.69 14.45
N GLN A 135 11.45 2.84 15.59
CA GLN A 135 12.58 1.99 15.98
C GLN A 135 12.31 0.48 15.86
N VAL A 136 11.07 0.07 15.96
CA VAL A 136 10.67 -1.34 15.98
C VAL A 136 9.44 -1.66 15.12
N ASP A 137 8.80 -0.67 14.46
CA ASP A 137 7.58 -0.92 13.68
C ASP A 137 7.40 0.06 12.50
N MET A 138 6.55 -0.34 11.57
CA MET A 138 6.05 0.50 10.47
C MET A 138 4.63 0.98 10.84
N LEU A 139 4.56 2.16 11.43
CA LEU A 139 3.31 2.70 11.97
C LEU A 139 2.46 3.36 10.88
N LYS A 140 1.21 2.93 10.74
CA LYS A 140 0.17 3.62 9.97
C LYS A 140 -0.39 4.76 10.80
N ILE A 141 0.16 5.94 10.58
CA ILE A 141 -0.14 7.13 11.37
C ILE A 141 -1.61 7.55 11.18
N LEU A 142 -2.24 8.01 12.25
CA LEU A 142 -3.63 8.51 12.31
C LEU A 142 -4.71 7.51 11.88
N ARG A 143 -4.38 6.25 11.66
CA ARG A 143 -5.39 5.25 11.29
C ARG A 143 -6.47 5.12 12.36
N GLY A 144 -7.73 5.29 11.95
CA GLY A 144 -8.90 5.25 12.85
C GLY A 144 -9.28 6.58 13.48
N SER A 145 -8.45 7.63 13.31
CA SER A 145 -8.78 9.00 13.74
C SER A 145 -9.83 9.65 12.85
N GLU A 146 -10.47 10.69 13.35
CA GLU A 146 -11.36 11.55 12.59
C GLU A 146 -10.56 12.60 11.81
N ILE A 147 -11.03 12.99 10.62
CA ILE A 147 -10.32 13.96 9.79
C ILE A 147 -10.22 15.35 10.43
N ASN A 148 -11.19 15.71 11.27
CA ASN A 148 -11.22 17.00 11.97
C ASN A 148 -10.18 17.10 13.11
N GLU A 149 -9.55 16.01 13.50
CA GLU A 149 -8.43 16.00 14.45
C GLU A 149 -7.12 16.50 13.81
N ILE A 150 -7.07 16.59 12.47
CA ILE A 150 -5.89 17.05 11.75
C ILE A 150 -5.90 18.57 11.62
N THR A 151 -4.87 19.20 12.18
CA THR A 151 -4.68 20.66 12.13
C THR A 151 -3.63 21.11 11.11
N LYS A 152 -2.89 20.16 10.52
CA LYS A 152 -1.83 20.41 9.54
C LYS A 152 -2.38 20.26 8.12
N ASP A 153 -1.71 20.90 7.16
CA ASP A 153 -2.03 20.74 5.74
C ASP A 153 -1.37 19.52 5.13
N TYR A 154 -0.23 19.10 5.68
CA TYR A 154 0.55 17.95 5.21
C TYR A 154 1.45 17.34 6.30
N GLU A 155 1.98 16.14 6.01
CA GLU A 155 2.99 15.47 6.84
C GLU A 155 3.95 14.66 5.96
N TYR A 156 5.19 14.47 6.46
CA TYR A 156 6.19 13.61 5.82
C TYR A 156 6.09 12.18 6.31
N PHE A 157 6.35 11.24 5.39
CA PHE A 157 6.32 9.81 5.70
C PHE A 157 7.52 9.08 5.13
N ASP A 158 7.70 7.82 5.56
CA ASP A 158 8.72 6.94 5.03
C ASP A 158 8.21 6.15 3.82
N PHE A 159 6.91 5.89 3.78
CA PHE A 159 6.22 5.24 2.68
C PHE A 159 4.84 5.86 2.47
N LEU A 160 4.37 5.80 1.22
CA LEU A 160 3.03 6.23 0.85
C LEU A 160 2.27 5.10 0.15
N SER A 161 0.95 5.14 0.22
CA SER A 161 0.08 4.23 -0.54
C SER A 161 -0.12 4.72 -1.97
N SER A 162 -0.11 3.82 -2.93
CA SER A 162 -0.43 4.11 -4.34
C SER A 162 -1.92 4.16 -4.65
N ALA A 163 -2.79 3.94 -3.66
CA ALA A 163 -4.23 3.96 -3.89
C ALA A 163 -4.76 5.32 -4.40
N CYS A 164 -4.08 6.43 -4.06
CA CYS A 164 -4.21 7.73 -4.73
C CYS A 164 -2.94 8.55 -4.48
N ILE A 165 -2.03 8.58 -5.46
CA ILE A 165 -0.71 9.21 -5.33
C ILE A 165 -0.31 9.96 -6.60
N LEU A 166 0.22 11.17 -6.44
CA LEU A 166 0.82 11.98 -7.51
C LEU A 166 2.34 11.83 -7.47
N ILE A 167 2.94 11.50 -8.62
CA ILE A 167 4.39 11.37 -8.79
C ILE A 167 4.77 12.09 -10.09
N PRO A 168 5.79 12.99 -10.11
CA PRO A 168 6.33 13.52 -11.33
C PRO A 168 6.83 12.40 -12.26
N LYS A 169 6.48 12.46 -13.53
CA LYS A 169 6.83 11.41 -14.50
C LYS A 169 8.34 11.21 -14.60
N GLU A 170 9.12 12.27 -14.50
CA GLU A 170 10.59 12.21 -14.48
C GLU A 170 11.11 11.40 -13.28
N ILE A 171 10.55 11.60 -12.08
CA ILE A 171 10.95 10.87 -10.87
C ILE A 171 10.53 9.41 -10.98
N PHE A 172 9.30 9.15 -11.45
CA PHE A 172 8.83 7.79 -11.71
C PHE A 172 9.76 7.02 -12.64
N ASN A 173 10.17 7.66 -13.75
CA ASN A 173 11.10 7.08 -14.72
C ASN A 173 12.51 6.88 -14.13
N LYS A 174 12.99 7.86 -13.36
CA LYS A 174 14.31 7.79 -12.68
C LYS A 174 14.41 6.58 -11.75
N VAL A 175 13.34 6.26 -11.02
CA VAL A 175 13.30 5.07 -10.17
C VAL A 175 12.83 3.81 -10.89
N LYS A 176 12.64 3.86 -12.22
CA LYS A 176 12.23 2.75 -13.10
C LYS A 176 10.84 2.19 -12.83
N GLY A 177 9.91 3.03 -12.35
CA GLY A 177 8.53 2.66 -12.12
C GLY A 177 8.32 1.67 -10.96
N PHE A 178 7.20 0.97 -10.97
CA PHE A 178 6.93 -0.10 -10.02
C PHE A 178 7.79 -1.34 -10.33
N ASP A 179 8.20 -2.05 -9.29
CA ASP A 179 8.83 -3.37 -9.43
C ASP A 179 7.72 -4.43 -9.57
N GLU A 180 7.62 -5.02 -10.76
CA GLU A 180 6.55 -5.95 -11.13
C GLU A 180 6.60 -7.28 -10.37
N LEU A 181 7.69 -7.56 -9.66
CA LEU A 181 7.76 -8.70 -8.75
C LEU A 181 6.77 -8.58 -7.57
N PHE A 182 6.38 -7.35 -7.20
CA PHE A 182 5.36 -7.09 -6.18
C PHE A 182 3.95 -7.17 -6.77
N PHE A 183 3.53 -8.32 -7.18
CA PHE A 183 2.36 -8.56 -8.01
C PHE A 183 1.06 -7.81 -7.57
N ASN A 184 0.67 -7.87 -6.29
CA ASN A 184 -0.58 -7.25 -5.80
C ASN A 184 -0.48 -6.55 -4.44
N SER A 185 0.70 -6.49 -3.83
CA SER A 185 0.90 -5.89 -2.51
C SER A 185 2.32 -5.36 -2.36
N ASP A 186 2.51 -4.42 -1.46
CA ASP A 186 3.80 -3.84 -1.05
C ASP A 186 4.62 -3.17 -2.20
N GLY A 187 4.11 -3.16 -3.43
CA GLY A 187 4.75 -2.49 -4.57
C GLY A 187 4.78 -0.96 -4.41
N ASP A 188 3.81 -0.40 -3.72
CA ASP A 188 3.77 1.02 -3.34
C ASP A 188 4.82 1.36 -2.28
N LEU A 189 5.02 0.49 -1.30
CA LEU A 189 6.09 0.65 -0.31
C LEU A 189 7.47 0.63 -0.99
N ASP A 190 7.69 -0.33 -1.89
CA ASP A 190 8.93 -0.43 -2.65
C ASP A 190 9.18 0.80 -3.52
N LEU A 191 8.18 1.23 -4.31
CA LEU A 191 8.29 2.39 -5.18
C LEU A 191 8.62 3.66 -4.40
N THR A 192 7.82 3.94 -3.36
CA THR A 192 7.98 5.17 -2.58
C THR A 192 9.29 5.16 -1.79
N TYR A 193 9.73 4.01 -1.29
CA TYR A 193 11.04 3.92 -0.65
C TYR A 193 12.20 4.16 -1.63
N ARG A 194 12.11 3.65 -2.89
CA ARG A 194 13.11 3.97 -3.92
C ARG A 194 13.16 5.47 -4.24
N ILE A 195 12.01 6.15 -4.26
CA ILE A 195 11.95 7.61 -4.41
C ILE A 195 12.65 8.28 -3.23
N LYS A 196 12.35 7.87 -1.99
CA LYS A 196 13.00 8.40 -0.78
C LYS A 196 14.51 8.17 -0.77
N LYS A 197 14.98 7.01 -1.21
CA LYS A 197 16.42 6.68 -1.32
C LYS A 197 17.16 7.54 -2.36
N GLN A 198 16.45 8.17 -3.30
CA GLN A 198 17.00 9.20 -4.19
C GLN A 198 17.09 10.59 -3.54
N GLY A 199 16.74 10.72 -2.26
CA GLY A 199 16.78 11.96 -1.50
C GLY A 199 15.52 12.80 -1.56
N TYR A 200 14.44 12.34 -2.21
CA TYR A 200 13.17 13.06 -2.28
C TYR A 200 12.34 12.88 -1.02
N GLN A 201 11.48 13.87 -0.75
CA GLN A 201 10.48 13.81 0.32
C GLN A 201 9.22 13.08 -0.15
N LEU A 202 8.61 12.32 0.75
CA LEU A 202 7.31 11.69 0.58
C LEU A 202 6.31 12.39 1.49
N VAL A 203 5.22 12.92 0.90
CA VAL A 203 4.31 13.81 1.59
C VAL A 203 2.87 13.33 1.45
N THR A 204 2.08 13.41 2.50
CA THR A 204 0.62 13.25 2.43
C THR A 204 -0.06 14.61 2.51
N ALA A 205 -0.93 14.90 1.55
CA ALA A 205 -1.78 16.09 1.53
C ALA A 205 -3.05 15.82 2.36
N TYR A 206 -3.15 16.42 3.54
CA TYR A 206 -4.25 16.14 4.46
C TYR A 206 -5.61 16.67 4.00
N LYS A 207 -5.63 17.67 3.13
CA LYS A 207 -6.85 18.22 2.53
C LYS A 207 -7.27 17.51 1.24
N SER A 208 -6.39 16.72 0.63
CA SER A 208 -6.74 15.86 -0.50
C SER A 208 -7.43 14.61 0.03
N LEU A 209 -8.76 14.62 0.09
CA LEU A 209 -9.54 13.54 0.68
C LEU A 209 -10.08 12.59 -0.38
N VAL A 210 -9.90 11.30 -0.17
CA VAL A 210 -10.49 10.27 -1.01
C VAL A 210 -11.05 9.14 -0.14
N TYR A 211 -12.16 8.55 -0.56
CA TYR A 211 -12.74 7.38 0.10
C TYR A 211 -12.30 6.11 -0.60
N HIS A 212 -11.94 5.11 0.17
CA HIS A 212 -11.56 3.79 -0.32
C HIS A 212 -12.58 2.74 0.12
N LYS A 213 -13.12 2.01 -0.84
CA LYS A 213 -14.07 0.93 -0.55
C LYS A 213 -13.33 -0.29 -0.02
N GLY A 214 -12.20 -0.62 -0.64
CA GLY A 214 -11.41 -1.80 -0.31
C GLY A 214 -12.08 -3.12 -0.71
N GLY A 215 -11.28 -4.19 -0.71
CA GLY A 215 -11.79 -5.55 -0.90
C GLY A 215 -12.05 -5.98 -2.34
N VAL A 216 -11.88 -5.12 -3.34
CA VAL A 216 -12.16 -5.41 -4.75
C VAL A 216 -11.15 -6.40 -5.35
N ALA A 217 -9.92 -6.41 -4.87
CA ALA A 217 -8.87 -7.34 -5.33
C ALA A 217 -9.10 -8.82 -4.92
N GLY A 218 -10.10 -9.10 -4.08
CA GLY A 218 -10.53 -10.45 -3.74
C GLY A 218 -9.47 -11.34 -3.05
N THR A 219 -9.59 -12.65 -3.26
CA THR A 219 -8.70 -13.67 -2.65
C THR A 219 -7.26 -13.64 -3.18
N MET A 220 -7.04 -13.18 -4.41
CA MET A 220 -5.70 -13.12 -5.03
C MET A 220 -4.74 -12.24 -4.22
N ARG A 221 -5.22 -11.12 -3.67
CA ARG A 221 -4.40 -10.27 -2.79
C ARG A 221 -3.97 -10.99 -1.51
N ARG A 222 -4.82 -11.84 -0.95
CA ARG A 222 -4.52 -12.59 0.28
C ARG A 222 -3.46 -13.67 0.07
N ILE A 223 -3.45 -14.29 -1.12
CA ILE A 223 -2.49 -15.34 -1.46
C ILE A 223 -1.08 -14.76 -1.62
N SER A 224 -0.95 -13.61 -2.27
CA SER A 224 0.36 -13.01 -2.57
C SER A 224 0.97 -12.16 -1.44
N ILE A 225 0.18 -11.75 -0.44
CA ILE A 225 0.62 -10.74 0.55
C ILE A 225 1.81 -11.21 1.41
N ASN A 226 1.90 -12.49 1.73
CA ASN A 226 3.00 -13.02 2.53
C ASN A 226 4.30 -13.07 1.71
N ASP A 227 4.19 -13.45 0.44
CA ASP A 227 5.35 -13.54 -0.46
C ASP A 227 5.90 -12.15 -0.79
N THR A 228 5.03 -11.18 -1.08
CA THR A 228 5.44 -9.79 -1.37
C THR A 228 6.05 -9.11 -0.14
N LYS A 229 5.54 -9.40 1.05
CA LYS A 229 6.11 -8.91 2.31
C LYS A 229 7.52 -9.48 2.54
N ALA A 230 7.69 -10.78 2.36
CA ALA A 230 9.02 -11.42 2.47
C ALA A 230 10.00 -10.83 1.44
N MET A 231 9.55 -10.59 0.21
CA MET A 231 10.35 -9.95 -0.83
C MET A 231 10.76 -8.52 -0.46
N PHE A 232 9.81 -7.72 0.07
CA PHE A 232 10.07 -6.36 0.52
C PHE A 232 11.19 -6.34 1.57
N PHE A 233 11.10 -7.19 2.58
CA PHE A 233 12.12 -7.25 3.63
C PHE A 233 13.43 -7.88 3.17
N LYS A 234 13.40 -8.82 2.24
CA LYS A 234 14.62 -9.32 1.60
C LYS A 234 15.36 -8.20 0.86
N LYS A 235 14.62 -7.31 0.20
CA LYS A 235 15.17 -6.20 -0.57
C LYS A 235 15.68 -5.06 0.33
N TRP A 236 14.92 -4.71 1.38
CA TRP A 236 15.12 -3.50 2.17
C TRP A 236 15.45 -3.73 3.65
N GLY A 237 15.42 -4.97 4.12
CA GLY A 237 15.55 -5.27 5.56
C GLY A 237 16.84 -4.77 6.19
N ASN A 238 17.93 -4.65 5.43
CA ASN A 238 19.18 -4.08 5.92
C ASN A 238 19.14 -2.54 6.04
N ASP A 239 18.24 -1.88 5.33
CA ASP A 239 18.07 -0.42 5.36
C ASP A 239 17.05 0.01 6.42
N LEU A 240 16.28 -0.92 6.94
CA LEU A 240 15.27 -0.68 7.97
C LEU A 240 15.82 -0.98 9.35
N PRO A 241 15.35 -0.29 10.41
CA PRO A 241 15.73 -0.60 11.77
C PRO A 241 15.55 -2.08 12.12
N ASP A 242 16.49 -2.65 12.87
CA ASP A 242 16.40 -4.02 13.35
C ASP A 242 15.08 -4.26 14.09
N GLY A 243 14.36 -5.28 13.71
CA GLY A 243 13.12 -5.65 14.38
C GLY A 243 11.82 -5.40 13.61
N ILE A 244 11.76 -4.42 12.69
CA ILE A 244 10.51 -4.07 11.96
C ILE A 244 9.88 -5.30 11.28
N TYR A 245 10.66 -6.08 10.55
CA TYR A 245 10.20 -7.32 9.90
C TYR A 245 9.45 -8.27 10.83
N LYS A 246 9.88 -8.31 12.06
CA LYS A 246 9.59 -9.34 13.02
C LYS A 246 8.28 -9.11 13.74
N ILE A 247 7.98 -7.86 14.02
CA ILE A 247 6.80 -7.47 14.79
C ILE A 247 5.53 -7.54 13.95
N GLU A 248 5.56 -7.04 12.73
CA GLU A 248 4.39 -7.11 11.86
C GLU A 248 4.02 -8.56 11.48
N HIS A 249 5.04 -9.42 11.35
CA HIS A 249 4.84 -10.84 11.06
C HIS A 249 4.32 -11.60 12.29
N LEU A 250 4.90 -11.34 13.45
CA LEU A 250 4.41 -11.89 14.73
C LEU A 250 2.97 -11.45 15.00
N TYR A 251 2.64 -10.17 14.83
CA TYR A 251 1.28 -9.67 15.04
C TYR A 251 0.25 -10.36 14.13
N LYS A 252 0.59 -10.64 12.86
CA LYS A 252 -0.28 -11.37 11.94
C LYS A 252 -0.44 -12.84 12.32
N CYS A 253 0.62 -13.48 12.76
CA CYS A 253 0.56 -14.85 13.27
C CYS A 253 -0.32 -14.95 14.52
N PHE A 254 -0.16 -14.03 15.46
CA PHE A 254 -0.96 -13.99 16.69
C PHE A 254 -2.43 -13.64 16.44
N SER A 255 -2.72 -12.73 15.51
CA SER A 255 -4.10 -12.38 15.17
C SER A 255 -4.86 -13.49 14.44
N ALA A 256 -4.14 -14.41 13.76
CA ALA A 256 -4.73 -15.55 13.09
C ALA A 256 -5.04 -16.74 14.03
N THR A 257 -4.41 -16.79 15.21
CA THR A 257 -4.52 -17.92 16.17
C THR A 257 -5.35 -17.58 17.40
N HIS A 258 -6.16 -16.54 17.36
CA HIS A 258 -6.84 -15.90 18.51
C HIS A 258 -7.74 -16.81 19.37
N ASP A 259 -8.11 -17.99 18.90
CA ASP A 259 -9.12 -18.81 19.56
C ASP A 259 -8.60 -20.12 20.20
N ILE A 260 -7.28 -20.41 20.19
CA ILE A 260 -6.91 -21.82 20.38
C ILE A 260 -5.85 -22.11 21.46
N ALA A 261 -5.09 -21.17 22.01
CA ALA A 261 -4.00 -21.56 22.91
C ALA A 261 -3.75 -20.68 24.13
N ASP A 262 -3.65 -21.31 25.30
CA ASP A 262 -3.15 -20.71 26.54
C ASP A 262 -1.63 -20.44 26.52
N ARG A 263 -0.95 -20.80 25.44
CA ARG A 263 0.50 -20.76 25.31
C ARG A 263 0.95 -20.38 23.90
N TYR A 264 1.90 -19.43 23.80
CA TYR A 264 2.49 -19.01 22.54
C TYR A 264 3.99 -19.26 22.49
N LEU A 265 4.45 -19.71 21.34
CA LEU A 265 5.86 -19.79 21.00
C LEU A 265 6.28 -18.45 20.41
N VAL A 266 7.20 -17.73 21.04
CA VAL A 266 7.79 -16.51 20.48
C VAL A 266 9.12 -16.84 19.84
N ILE A 267 9.21 -16.62 18.53
CA ILE A 267 10.43 -16.84 17.77
C ILE A 267 11.18 -15.52 17.70
N ASN A 268 12.31 -15.46 18.40
CA ASN A 268 13.20 -14.30 18.32
C ASN A 268 13.92 -14.29 16.98
N LEU A 269 13.49 -13.38 16.12
CA LEU A 269 14.09 -13.16 14.82
C LEU A 269 15.20 -12.08 14.91
N CYS A 270 15.43 -11.52 16.11
CA CYS A 270 16.35 -10.41 16.39
C CYS A 270 17.45 -10.71 17.36
N LYS A 271 18.58 -10.01 17.17
CA LYS A 271 19.59 -9.82 18.20
C LYS A 271 19.30 -8.64 19.14
N SER A 272 18.21 -7.90 18.97
CA SER A 272 17.93 -6.65 19.68
C SER A 272 17.09 -6.89 20.94
N LEU A 273 17.48 -6.21 22.02
CA LEU A 273 16.79 -6.22 23.32
C LEU A 273 15.38 -5.60 23.29
N ALA A 274 15.05 -4.82 22.27
CA ALA A 274 13.73 -4.20 22.09
C ALA A 274 12.58 -5.21 21.92
N LEU A 275 12.89 -6.49 21.64
CA LEU A 275 11.88 -7.52 21.57
C LEU A 275 11.21 -7.80 22.92
N ASN A 276 11.94 -7.66 24.04
CA ASN A 276 11.40 -7.93 25.39
C ASN A 276 10.26 -6.98 25.75
N ASP A 277 10.36 -5.70 25.39
CA ASP A 277 9.31 -4.70 25.66
C ASP A 277 8.03 -5.04 24.87
N TYR A 278 8.20 -5.54 23.64
CA TYR A 278 7.08 -5.98 22.78
C TYR A 278 6.44 -7.28 23.26
N ILE A 279 7.23 -8.21 23.75
CA ILE A 279 6.74 -9.45 24.36
C ILE A 279 5.82 -9.12 25.52
N GLU A 280 6.20 -8.15 26.38
CA GLU A 280 5.34 -7.69 27.48
C GLU A 280 4.02 -7.06 27.00
N ILE A 281 4.05 -6.26 25.92
CA ILE A 281 2.86 -5.66 25.33
C ILE A 281 1.93 -6.74 24.74
N ILE A 282 2.48 -7.70 24.04
CA ILE A 282 1.73 -8.84 23.50
C ILE A 282 1.14 -9.69 24.63
N GLN A 283 1.91 -9.99 25.66
CA GLN A 283 1.45 -10.73 26.83
C GLN A 283 0.27 -10.03 27.52
N LYS A 284 0.37 -8.72 27.73
CA LYS A 284 -0.71 -7.91 28.33
C LYS A 284 -1.96 -7.85 27.44
N SER A 285 -1.75 -7.73 26.11
CA SER A 285 -2.87 -7.62 25.16
C SER A 285 -3.64 -8.92 24.97
N LEU A 286 -2.95 -10.06 25.06
CA LEU A 286 -3.54 -11.39 24.81
C LEU A 286 -3.84 -12.15 26.10
N ASN A 287 -3.51 -11.60 27.27
CA ASN A 287 -3.66 -12.25 28.59
C ASN A 287 -3.04 -13.66 28.63
N THR A 288 -1.89 -13.86 27.99
CA THR A 288 -1.27 -15.17 27.79
C THR A 288 0.16 -15.24 28.33
N LYS A 289 0.62 -16.47 28.63
CA LYS A 289 2.01 -16.73 29.01
C LYS A 289 2.84 -17.10 27.77
N ILE A 290 3.95 -16.38 27.55
CA ILE A 290 4.92 -16.73 26.53
C ILE A 290 5.87 -17.79 27.11
N ILE A 291 6.13 -18.85 26.36
CA ILE A 291 6.82 -20.03 26.89
C ILE A 291 8.25 -20.13 26.39
N GLU A 292 8.52 -19.87 25.18
CA GLU A 292 9.87 -20.04 24.61
C GLU A 292 10.19 -19.01 23.53
N VAL A 293 11.46 -18.60 23.48
CA VAL A 293 11.97 -17.65 22.49
C VAL A 293 13.06 -18.32 21.67
N TYR A 294 12.81 -18.55 20.38
CA TYR A 294 13.77 -19.16 19.46
C TYR A 294 14.42 -18.14 18.52
N ASN A 295 15.70 -18.33 18.21
CA ASN A 295 16.42 -17.48 17.27
C ASN A 295 16.26 -18.00 15.82
N PHE A 296 15.27 -17.44 15.12
CA PHE A 296 14.87 -17.90 13.78
C PHE A 296 15.92 -17.64 12.69
N LYS A 297 16.76 -16.61 12.81
CA LYS A 297 17.77 -16.29 11.79
C LYS A 297 18.73 -17.46 11.58
N GLN A 298 19.12 -18.16 12.65
CA GLN A 298 19.93 -19.35 12.54
C GLN A 298 19.20 -20.52 11.88
N TYR A 299 17.91 -20.67 12.13
CA TYR A 299 17.13 -21.78 11.58
C TYR A 299 16.87 -21.63 10.08
N TYR A 300 16.52 -20.41 9.62
CA TYR A 300 16.23 -20.13 8.21
C TYR A 300 17.45 -20.29 7.31
N GLU A 301 18.62 -19.85 7.78
CA GLU A 301 19.89 -20.02 7.07
C GLU A 301 20.28 -21.51 6.86
N PHE A 302 19.78 -22.39 7.73
CA PHE A 302 20.11 -23.83 7.71
C PHE A 302 19.07 -24.72 7.01
N SER A 303 17.79 -24.39 7.01
CA SER A 303 16.74 -25.34 6.63
C SER A 303 15.99 -25.00 5.33
N GLY A 304 16.03 -23.77 4.85
CA GLY A 304 15.27 -23.34 3.67
C GLY A 304 13.74 -23.43 3.82
N VAL A 305 13.24 -23.75 5.03
CA VAL A 305 11.81 -23.89 5.32
C VAL A 305 11.17 -22.51 5.47
N SER A 306 10.01 -22.29 4.87
CA SER A 306 9.30 -21.04 5.05
C SER A 306 8.93 -20.80 6.51
N PHE A 307 8.82 -19.53 6.93
CA PHE A 307 8.43 -19.19 8.29
C PHE A 307 7.08 -19.79 8.68
N MET A 308 6.13 -19.84 7.74
CA MET A 308 4.81 -20.43 7.96
C MET A 308 4.87 -21.94 8.12
N ASP A 309 5.70 -22.63 7.35
CA ASP A 309 5.91 -24.07 7.50
C ASP A 309 6.58 -24.39 8.83
N PHE A 310 7.53 -23.56 9.26
CA PHE A 310 8.14 -23.68 10.59
C PHE A 310 7.11 -23.50 11.70
N ILE A 311 6.28 -22.46 11.64
CA ILE A 311 5.21 -22.19 12.62
C ILE A 311 4.20 -23.36 12.63
N ASN A 312 3.71 -23.77 11.48
CA ASN A 312 2.71 -24.85 11.38
C ASN A 312 3.26 -26.16 11.91
N ASN A 313 4.52 -26.49 11.60
CA ASN A 313 5.14 -27.76 12.04
C ASN A 313 5.47 -27.78 13.55
N ASN A 314 5.72 -26.61 14.16
CA ASN A 314 6.08 -26.56 15.58
C ASN A 314 4.89 -26.25 16.50
N LEU A 315 3.86 -25.52 16.03
CA LEU A 315 2.63 -25.29 16.83
C LEU A 315 1.84 -26.58 17.06
N VAL A 316 1.90 -27.56 16.16
CA VAL A 316 1.24 -28.87 16.33
C VAL A 316 1.80 -29.64 17.55
N HIS A 317 3.04 -29.41 17.93
CA HIS A 317 3.66 -30.05 19.10
C HIS A 317 3.34 -29.40 20.45
N TYR A 318 2.80 -28.17 20.46
CA TYR A 318 2.46 -27.43 21.68
C TYR A 318 0.97 -27.46 22.04
N ASN A 319 0.12 -28.03 21.17
CA ASN A 319 -1.32 -28.21 21.41
C ASN A 319 -1.67 -29.59 22.04
N THR A 320 -0.70 -30.37 22.43
CA THR A 320 -0.85 -31.59 23.25
C THR A 320 -0.16 -31.36 24.59
#